data_135ffdcfa3c085bd27d6f4ac795ee266
#
_entry.id   135ffdcfa3c085bd27d6f4ac795ee266
#
_cell.length_a   1.000
_cell.length_b   1.000
_cell.length_c   1.000
_cell.angle_alpha   90.00
_cell.angle_beta   90.00
_cell.angle_gamma   90.00
#
_symmetry.space_group_name_H-M   'P 1'
#
loop_
_entity.id
_entity.type
_entity.pdbx_description
1 polymer ?
#
loop_
_entity_poly.entity_id
_entity_poly.type
_entity_poly.pdbx_seq_one_letter_code
_entity_poly.pdbx_strand_id
1 'polypeptide(L)'
;GRYFGSAALSGTPQSSPGNVSVRFTSGTTGFITFPNEPEKAIARFNFGYPSQPASLKGFWVFNSIGSEGVQTDVVELSSTTAATASGNGLVISANGLFGCEHQTSGNLAGDVLCIKVNSQGTLQRAYAVRYSVNDGEGYSQRSSTSAQQMLLVRRVTNPQGAGTGLLWKAGEAPAPEHPALREHIQHIATQGTVP
;
A
#
# COMPACT_ATOMS: atom_id res chain seq x y z
N GLY A 1 -24.80 3.36 -26.42
CA GLY A 1 -25.55 2.30 -25.73
C GLY A 1 -26.65 2.87 -24.86
N ARG A 2 -27.63 2.06 -24.47
CA ARG A 2 -28.67 2.48 -23.53
C ARG A 2 -28.16 2.42 -22.10
N TYR A 3 -28.61 3.35 -21.24
CA TYR A 3 -28.13 3.46 -19.86
C TYR A 3 -28.73 2.36 -18.95
N PHE A 4 -28.03 2.05 -17.89
CA PHE A 4 -28.52 1.18 -16.82
C PHE A 4 -29.80 1.78 -16.20
N GLY A 5 -30.89 1.02 -16.16
CA GLY A 5 -32.20 1.45 -15.59
C GLY A 5 -33.30 1.68 -16.57
N SER A 6 -33.08 1.61 -17.88
CA SER A 6 -34.18 1.50 -18.86
C SER A 6 -34.70 0.05 -18.86
N ALA A 7 -36.04 -0.08 -18.90
CA ALA A 7 -36.69 -1.38 -18.83
C ALA A 7 -36.13 -2.40 -19.83
N ALA A 8 -35.73 -3.58 -19.28
CA ALA A 8 -35.52 -4.87 -19.97
C ALA A 8 -34.77 -4.83 -21.31
N LEU A 9 -33.75 -3.99 -21.48
CA LEU A 9 -33.06 -3.89 -22.76
C LEU A 9 -31.55 -4.03 -22.58
N SER A 10 -30.98 -5.12 -23.11
CA SER A 10 -29.58 -5.20 -23.39
C SER A 10 -29.10 -4.04 -24.27
N GLY A 11 -27.89 -3.52 -24.02
CA GLY A 11 -27.32 -2.47 -24.88
C GLY A 11 -27.31 -2.92 -26.35
N THR A 12 -27.76 -2.08 -27.24
CA THR A 12 -27.65 -2.35 -28.68
C THR A 12 -26.20 -2.07 -29.11
N PRO A 13 -25.50 -2.99 -29.77
CA PRO A 13 -24.17 -2.73 -30.31
C PRO A 13 -24.21 -1.49 -31.21
N GLN A 14 -23.35 -0.53 -30.97
CA GLN A 14 -23.06 0.60 -31.83
C GLN A 14 -21.76 0.32 -32.58
N SER A 15 -21.57 0.99 -33.72
CA SER A 15 -20.28 0.94 -34.41
C SER A 15 -19.14 1.40 -33.47
N SER A 16 -17.97 0.80 -33.61
CA SER A 16 -16.81 1.23 -32.83
C SER A 16 -16.43 2.67 -33.24
N PRO A 17 -16.25 3.58 -32.28
CA PRO A 17 -15.76 4.92 -32.57
C PRO A 17 -14.27 4.96 -32.93
N GLY A 18 -13.54 3.86 -32.75
CA GLY A 18 -12.12 3.71 -33.01
C GLY A 18 -11.37 3.02 -31.86
N ASN A 19 -10.05 3.04 -31.95
CA ASN A 19 -9.18 2.41 -30.95
C ASN A 19 -8.89 3.39 -29.80
N VAL A 20 -8.84 2.82 -28.57
CA VAL A 20 -8.32 3.51 -27.39
C VAL A 20 -6.90 3.03 -27.16
N SER A 21 -5.96 3.95 -26.97
CA SER A 21 -4.61 3.60 -26.53
C SER A 21 -4.40 3.96 -25.07
N VAL A 22 -3.68 3.10 -24.35
CA VAL A 22 -3.31 3.31 -22.95
C VAL A 22 -1.80 3.11 -22.81
N ARG A 23 -1.14 4.05 -22.18
CA ARG A 23 0.29 4.02 -21.93
C ARG A 23 0.54 4.24 -20.44
N PHE A 24 1.15 3.27 -19.77
CA PHE A 24 1.53 3.39 -18.36
C PHE A 24 2.95 3.93 -18.25
N THR A 25 3.14 4.91 -17.37
CA THR A 25 4.45 5.47 -17.02
C THR A 25 4.95 4.95 -15.67
N SER A 26 4.05 4.40 -14.86
CA SER A 26 4.35 3.72 -13.60
C SER A 26 3.20 2.77 -13.24
N GLY A 27 3.31 2.04 -12.13
CA GLY A 27 2.19 1.22 -11.60
C GLY A 27 0.96 2.02 -11.15
N THR A 28 1.05 3.35 -11.07
CA THR A 28 -0.03 4.22 -10.57
C THR A 28 -0.39 5.37 -11.49
N THR A 29 0.38 5.62 -12.55
CA THR A 29 0.17 6.73 -13.47
C THR A 29 0.30 6.29 -14.92
N GLY A 30 -0.40 6.96 -15.80
CA GLY A 30 -0.36 6.71 -17.23
C GLY A 30 -1.12 7.76 -18.02
N PHE A 31 -1.39 7.42 -19.26
CA PHE A 31 -2.13 8.25 -20.17
C PHE A 31 -3.10 7.40 -20.97
N ILE A 32 -4.27 7.96 -21.28
CA ILE A 32 -5.29 7.36 -22.16
C ILE A 32 -5.60 8.32 -23.30
N THR A 33 -5.70 7.77 -24.50
CA THR A 33 -6.11 8.52 -25.69
C THR A 33 -7.35 7.87 -26.28
N PHE A 34 -8.44 8.62 -26.36
CA PHE A 34 -9.66 8.23 -27.06
C PHE A 34 -9.61 8.69 -28.52
N PRO A 35 -10.39 8.06 -29.42
CA PRO A 35 -10.47 8.50 -30.81
C PRO A 35 -10.87 9.98 -30.91
N ASN A 36 -10.09 10.73 -31.69
CA ASN A 36 -10.31 12.16 -31.92
C ASN A 36 -10.21 13.07 -30.68
N GLU A 37 -9.59 12.59 -29.61
CA GLU A 37 -9.35 13.36 -28.39
C GLU A 37 -7.85 13.47 -28.08
N PRO A 38 -7.42 14.55 -27.41
CA PRO A 38 -6.06 14.65 -26.91
C PRO A 38 -5.78 13.62 -25.82
N GLU A 39 -4.51 13.27 -25.65
CA GLU A 39 -4.06 12.39 -24.57
C GLU A 39 -4.44 12.98 -23.20
N LYS A 40 -4.99 12.14 -22.33
CA LYS A 40 -5.43 12.50 -20.97
C LYS A 40 -4.58 11.74 -19.95
N ALA A 41 -4.08 12.46 -18.96
CA ALA A 41 -3.39 11.83 -17.83
C ALA A 41 -4.39 11.01 -16.99
N ILE A 42 -3.99 9.81 -16.62
CA ILE A 42 -4.72 8.94 -15.71
C ILE A 42 -3.83 8.58 -14.53
N ALA A 43 -4.44 8.43 -13.36
CA ALA A 43 -3.76 7.98 -12.16
C ALA A 43 -4.64 6.97 -11.43
N ARG A 44 -3.98 6.09 -10.64
CA ARG A 44 -4.70 5.18 -9.75
C ARG A 44 -5.51 5.98 -8.75
N PHE A 45 -6.78 5.68 -8.65
CA PHE A 45 -7.64 6.32 -7.66
C PHE A 45 -7.34 5.75 -6.27
N ASN A 46 -6.97 6.62 -5.32
CA ASN A 46 -6.75 6.25 -3.94
C ASN A 46 -8.05 6.39 -3.14
N PHE A 47 -8.63 5.26 -2.76
CA PHE A 47 -9.79 5.24 -1.90
C PHE A 47 -9.35 5.46 -0.44
N GLY A 48 -9.80 6.54 0.18
CA GLY A 48 -9.89 6.66 1.62
C GLY A 48 -8.68 7.21 2.38
N TYR A 49 -7.46 7.13 1.87
CA TYR A 49 -6.29 7.64 2.59
C TYR A 49 -5.42 8.55 1.72
N PRO A 50 -5.24 9.82 2.11
CA PRO A 50 -4.30 10.72 1.45
C PRO A 50 -2.85 10.24 1.69
N SER A 51 -1.93 10.65 0.82
CA SER A 51 -0.49 10.39 1.00
C SER A 51 0.08 11.26 2.13
N GLN A 52 -0.34 10.98 3.36
CA GLN A 52 0.10 11.66 4.58
C GLN A 52 0.65 10.63 5.57
N PRO A 53 1.58 11.01 6.46
CA PRO A 53 2.16 10.09 7.44
C PRO A 53 1.11 9.33 8.26
N ALA A 54 0.07 10.04 8.73
CA ALA A 54 -1.00 9.42 9.52
C ALA A 54 -1.70 8.26 8.81
N SER A 55 -1.74 8.25 7.48
CA SER A 55 -2.37 7.19 6.70
C SER A 55 -1.57 5.88 6.69
N LEU A 56 -0.30 5.90 7.09
CA LEU A 56 0.52 4.69 7.26
C LEU A 56 0.34 4.01 8.61
N LYS A 57 -0.31 4.66 9.58
CA LYS A 57 -0.54 4.05 10.90
C LYS A 57 -1.42 2.81 10.81
N GLY A 58 -1.25 1.91 11.77
CA GLY A 58 -1.98 0.67 11.89
C GLY A 58 -1.07 -0.56 11.81
N PHE A 59 -1.69 -1.75 11.82
CA PHE A 59 -0.97 -3.01 11.65
C PHE A 59 -0.85 -3.37 10.18
N TRP A 60 0.36 -3.77 9.80
CA TRP A 60 0.72 -4.16 8.46
C TRP A 60 1.44 -5.50 8.43
N VAL A 61 1.20 -6.25 7.39
CA VAL A 61 1.93 -7.48 7.04
C VAL A 61 2.68 -7.24 5.74
N PHE A 62 3.98 -7.51 5.76
CA PHE A 62 4.89 -7.40 4.62
C PHE A 62 5.38 -8.80 4.28
N ASN A 63 5.01 -9.32 3.12
CA ASN A 63 5.46 -10.62 2.63
C ASN A 63 6.46 -10.42 1.49
N SER A 64 7.71 -10.76 1.74
CA SER A 64 8.78 -10.78 0.73
C SER A 64 8.91 -12.20 0.18
N ILE A 65 8.82 -12.37 -1.14
CA ILE A 65 8.77 -13.65 -1.83
C ILE A 65 9.82 -13.66 -2.95
N GLY A 66 10.73 -14.60 -2.91
CA GLY A 66 11.77 -14.70 -3.95
C GLY A 66 12.80 -15.78 -3.69
N SER A 67 14.01 -15.59 -4.18
CA SER A 67 15.11 -16.55 -4.06
C SER A 67 15.52 -16.89 -2.63
N GLU A 68 15.19 -16.01 -1.67
CA GLU A 68 15.43 -16.23 -0.24
C GLU A 68 14.24 -16.93 0.46
N GLY A 69 13.28 -17.45 -0.31
CA GLY A 69 12.04 -18.01 0.21
C GLY A 69 10.98 -16.96 0.52
N VAL A 70 10.05 -17.29 1.40
CA VAL A 70 9.01 -16.39 1.89
C VAL A 70 9.42 -15.86 3.26
N GLN A 71 9.43 -14.55 3.40
CA GLN A 71 9.72 -13.88 4.67
C GLN A 71 8.59 -12.90 4.99
N THR A 72 8.07 -12.98 6.20
CA THR A 72 6.95 -12.17 6.65
C THR A 72 7.38 -11.28 7.82
N ASP A 73 7.14 -9.99 7.67
CA ASP A 73 7.24 -9.02 8.77
C ASP A 73 5.86 -8.51 9.13
N VAL A 74 5.56 -8.49 10.42
CA VAL A 74 4.32 -7.94 10.96
C VAL A 74 4.69 -6.75 11.84
N VAL A 75 4.11 -5.59 11.58
CA VAL A 75 4.48 -4.36 12.27
C VAL A 75 3.28 -3.49 12.57
N GLU A 76 3.24 -2.91 13.75
CA GLU A 76 2.36 -1.80 14.08
C GLU A 76 3.12 -0.47 13.90
N LEU A 77 2.65 0.34 12.97
CA LEU A 77 3.11 1.71 12.78
C LEU A 77 2.23 2.64 13.61
N SER A 78 2.78 3.26 14.64
CA SER A 78 1.99 3.98 15.66
C SER A 78 2.35 5.45 15.81
N SER A 79 3.61 5.82 15.64
CA SER A 79 4.11 7.16 15.93
C SER A 79 4.63 7.86 14.69
N THR A 80 4.36 9.16 14.57
CA THR A 80 4.85 10.00 13.47
C THR A 80 6.00 10.86 13.95
N THR A 81 7.05 10.96 13.15
CA THR A 81 8.22 11.82 13.39
C THR A 81 8.48 12.75 12.21
N ALA A 82 9.54 13.55 12.29
CA ALA A 82 9.91 14.48 11.24
C ALA A 82 10.17 13.78 9.89
N ALA A 83 9.92 14.51 8.81
CA ALA A 83 10.19 14.06 7.45
C ALA A 83 11.70 13.91 7.20
N THR A 84 12.06 12.95 6.33
CA THR A 84 13.37 12.91 5.69
C THR A 84 13.43 13.92 4.52
N ALA A 85 14.60 14.10 3.93
CA ALA A 85 14.77 15.04 2.82
C ALA A 85 13.92 14.72 1.58
N SER A 86 13.54 13.45 1.38
CA SER A 86 12.77 13.00 0.21
C SER A 86 11.31 12.66 0.52
N GLY A 87 10.90 12.75 1.79
CA GLY A 87 9.59 12.32 2.23
C GLY A 87 8.74 13.42 2.84
N ASN A 88 7.61 13.03 3.40
CA ASN A 88 6.65 13.96 4.01
C ASN A 88 6.37 13.68 5.49
N GLY A 89 7.10 12.77 6.10
CA GLY A 89 6.99 12.41 7.52
C GLY A 89 7.08 10.90 7.75
N LEU A 90 7.99 10.53 8.63
CA LEU A 90 8.28 9.13 8.95
C LEU A 90 7.29 8.62 10.00
N VAL A 91 6.72 7.45 9.76
CA VAL A 91 5.89 6.71 10.72
C VAL A 91 6.65 5.51 11.21
N ILE A 92 6.77 5.34 12.52
CA ILE A 92 7.61 4.32 13.14
C ILE A 92 6.80 3.38 14.04
N SER A 93 7.32 2.17 14.19
CA SER A 93 6.88 1.22 15.21
C SER A 93 7.26 1.67 16.62
N ALA A 94 6.56 1.15 17.63
CA ALA A 94 6.80 1.52 19.03
C ALA A 94 8.23 1.23 19.51
N ASN A 95 8.87 0.18 18.96
CA ASN A 95 10.27 -0.16 19.28
C ASN A 95 11.31 0.60 18.45
N GLY A 96 10.86 1.45 17.50
CA GLY A 96 11.75 2.22 16.63
C GLY A 96 12.55 1.42 15.59
N LEU A 97 12.29 0.12 15.46
CA LEU A 97 13.07 -0.76 14.56
C LEU A 97 12.48 -0.88 13.14
N PHE A 98 11.29 -0.35 12.93
CA PHE A 98 10.64 -0.32 11.63
C PHE A 98 10.02 1.05 11.40
N GLY A 99 10.21 1.61 10.21
CA GLY A 99 9.63 2.90 9.86
C GLY A 99 9.30 2.98 8.38
N CYS A 100 8.24 3.72 8.05
CA CYS A 100 7.76 3.94 6.69
C CYS A 100 7.52 5.42 6.42
N GLU A 101 7.78 5.85 5.20
CA GLU A 101 7.56 7.22 4.76
C GLU A 101 7.12 7.28 3.30
N HIS A 102 6.13 8.11 3.00
CA HIS A 102 5.79 8.46 1.62
C HIS A 102 6.92 9.29 1.00
N GLN A 103 7.43 8.85 -0.12
CA GLN A 103 8.47 9.58 -0.86
C GLN A 103 7.82 10.58 -1.80
N THR A 104 8.21 11.85 -1.69
CA THR A 104 7.68 12.97 -2.49
C THR A 104 8.64 13.43 -3.57
N SER A 105 9.89 12.98 -3.50
CA SER A 105 10.95 13.32 -4.47
C SER A 105 11.94 12.16 -4.65
N GLY A 106 12.87 12.31 -5.62
CA GLY A 106 13.85 11.28 -5.92
C GLY A 106 13.30 10.10 -6.72
N ASN A 107 14.08 9.03 -6.84
CA ASN A 107 13.77 7.86 -7.67
C ASN A 107 12.56 7.04 -7.17
N LEU A 108 12.19 7.20 -5.92
CA LEU A 108 11.05 6.51 -5.28
C LEU A 108 9.84 7.43 -5.11
N ALA A 109 9.82 8.60 -5.77
CA ALA A 109 8.69 9.52 -5.68
C ALA A 109 7.37 8.81 -6.04
N GLY A 110 6.38 8.92 -5.15
CA GLY A 110 5.08 8.25 -5.28
C GLY A 110 5.02 6.86 -4.62
N ASP A 111 6.15 6.32 -4.14
CA ASP A 111 6.21 5.08 -3.38
C ASP A 111 6.21 5.36 -1.87
N VAL A 112 5.96 4.34 -1.08
CA VAL A 112 6.28 4.30 0.35
C VAL A 112 7.57 3.52 0.51
N LEU A 113 8.57 4.15 1.09
CA LEU A 113 9.80 3.48 1.49
C LEU A 113 9.69 3.08 2.96
N CYS A 114 9.88 1.79 3.24
CA CYS A 114 9.98 1.29 4.61
C CYS A 114 11.35 0.69 4.86
N ILE A 115 11.83 0.83 6.09
CA ILE A 115 13.14 0.33 6.54
C ILE A 115 12.96 -0.48 7.82
N LYS A 116 13.56 -1.65 7.86
CA LYS A 116 13.75 -2.47 9.06
C LYS A 116 15.21 -2.44 9.47
N VAL A 117 15.48 -2.13 10.74
CA VAL A 117 16.82 -2.17 11.34
C VAL A 117 16.84 -3.12 12.55
N ASN A 118 18.02 -3.54 12.96
CA ASN A 118 18.21 -4.24 14.23
C ASN A 118 18.40 -3.23 15.38
N SER A 119 18.59 -3.74 16.61
CA SER A 119 18.81 -2.93 17.81
C SER A 119 20.08 -2.07 17.76
N GLN A 120 21.02 -2.40 16.89
CA GLN A 120 22.25 -1.64 16.65
C GLN A 120 22.08 -0.60 15.53
N GLY A 121 20.88 -0.45 14.95
CA GLY A 121 20.62 0.46 13.84
C GLY A 121 21.08 -0.05 12.46
N THR A 122 21.54 -1.30 12.37
CA THR A 122 21.98 -1.89 11.09
C THR A 122 20.78 -2.26 10.23
N LEU A 123 20.83 -1.88 8.95
CA LEU A 123 19.80 -2.21 7.97
C LEU A 123 19.63 -3.74 7.87
N GLN A 124 18.40 -4.20 8.02
CA GLN A 124 18.01 -5.59 7.81
C GLN A 124 17.29 -5.78 6.48
N ARG A 125 16.43 -4.84 6.13
CA ARG A 125 15.68 -4.87 4.87
C ARG A 125 15.07 -3.51 4.55
N ALA A 126 15.04 -3.18 3.28
CA ALA A 126 14.29 -2.07 2.71
C ALA A 126 13.10 -2.61 1.90
N TYR A 127 12.01 -1.87 1.89
CA TYR A 127 10.79 -2.19 1.17
C TYR A 127 10.33 -0.94 0.41
N ALA A 128 10.18 -1.05 -0.89
CA ALA A 128 9.55 -0.01 -1.70
C ALA A 128 8.19 -0.53 -2.15
N VAL A 129 7.13 0.15 -1.78
CA VAL A 129 5.76 -0.31 -1.97
C VAL A 129 4.85 0.80 -2.45
N ARG A 130 3.94 0.45 -3.34
CA ARG A 130 2.75 1.23 -3.69
C ARG A 130 1.54 0.54 -3.13
N TYR A 131 0.74 1.25 -2.35
CA TYR A 131 -0.46 0.68 -1.76
C TYR A 131 -1.70 1.49 -2.13
N SER A 132 -2.84 0.81 -2.08
CA SER A 132 -4.16 1.39 -2.21
C SER A 132 -5.00 0.88 -1.06
N VAL A 133 -5.46 1.77 -0.20
CA VAL A 133 -6.25 1.48 1.02
C VAL A 133 -5.56 0.45 1.93
N ASN A 134 -5.70 -0.84 1.65
CA ASN A 134 -5.25 -1.93 2.52
C ASN A 134 -4.26 -2.89 1.88
N ASP A 135 -4.09 -2.83 0.57
CA ASP A 135 -3.23 -3.74 -0.18
C ASP A 135 -2.16 -2.95 -0.92
N GLY A 136 -0.96 -3.50 -0.97
CA GLY A 136 0.16 -2.92 -1.69
C GLY A 136 1.09 -3.97 -2.26
N GLU A 137 1.84 -3.57 -3.26
CA GLU A 137 2.82 -4.40 -3.94
C GLU A 137 4.08 -3.59 -4.25
N GLY A 138 5.18 -4.29 -4.44
CA GLY A 138 6.45 -3.66 -4.74
C GLY A 138 7.60 -4.65 -4.65
N TYR A 139 8.71 -4.20 -4.10
CA TYR A 139 9.88 -5.05 -3.90
C TYR A 139 10.53 -4.79 -2.53
N SER A 140 11.27 -5.78 -2.06
CA SER A 140 12.11 -5.68 -0.88
C SER A 140 13.53 -6.15 -1.17
N GLN A 141 14.49 -5.64 -0.39
CA GLN A 141 15.90 -5.92 -0.58
C GLN A 141 16.65 -5.79 0.76
N ARG A 142 17.60 -6.69 1.03
CA ARG A 142 18.42 -6.63 2.27
C ARG A 142 19.58 -5.64 2.18
N SER A 143 20.12 -5.47 0.98
CA SER A 143 21.23 -4.56 0.70
C SER A 143 21.18 -4.16 -0.76
N SER A 144 21.95 -3.16 -1.15
CA SER A 144 22.06 -2.72 -2.54
C SER A 144 22.56 -3.81 -3.51
N THR A 145 23.19 -4.85 -2.99
CA THR A 145 23.75 -5.97 -3.78
C THR A 145 22.94 -7.26 -3.70
N SER A 146 21.98 -7.36 -2.78
CA SER A 146 21.11 -8.54 -2.68
C SER A 146 20.05 -8.55 -3.77
N ALA A 147 19.55 -9.73 -4.13
CA ALA A 147 18.46 -9.84 -5.08
C ALA A 147 17.19 -9.15 -4.57
N GLN A 148 16.50 -8.46 -5.46
CA GLN A 148 15.17 -7.95 -5.17
C GLN A 148 14.18 -9.10 -5.04
N GLN A 149 13.27 -9.00 -4.08
CA GLN A 149 12.19 -9.94 -3.85
C GLN A 149 10.86 -9.25 -4.07
N MET A 150 9.90 -9.95 -4.63
CA MET A 150 8.53 -9.47 -4.74
C MET A 150 7.99 -9.17 -3.33
N LEU A 151 7.32 -8.05 -3.19
CA LEU A 151 6.72 -7.62 -1.94
C LEU A 151 5.21 -7.52 -2.10
N LEU A 152 4.48 -8.20 -1.22
CA LEU A 152 3.04 -8.04 -1.04
C LEU A 152 2.80 -7.50 0.36
N VAL A 153 2.04 -6.42 0.46
CA VAL A 153 1.78 -5.73 1.73
C VAL A 153 0.28 -5.65 1.96
N ARG A 154 -0.12 -5.94 3.19
CA ARG A 154 -1.52 -5.82 3.59
C ARG A 154 -1.66 -5.13 4.93
N ARG A 155 -2.57 -4.16 4.99
CA ARG A 155 -3.01 -3.56 6.23
C ARG A 155 -4.03 -4.48 6.92
N VAL A 156 -3.82 -4.74 8.20
CA VAL A 156 -4.70 -5.57 9.03
C VAL A 156 -5.64 -4.71 9.88
N THR A 157 -5.14 -3.57 10.35
CA THR A 157 -5.97 -2.59 11.04
C THR A 157 -5.80 -1.20 10.44
N ASN A 158 -6.85 -0.38 10.53
CA ASN A 158 -6.77 1.03 10.17
C ASN A 158 -5.94 1.83 11.21
N PRO A 159 -5.70 3.14 10.98
CA PRO A 159 -4.97 3.98 11.93
C PRO A 159 -5.59 4.07 13.33
N GLN A 160 -6.88 3.75 13.48
CA GLN A 160 -7.60 3.73 14.76
C GLN A 160 -7.56 2.36 15.45
N GLY A 161 -6.91 1.36 14.84
CA GLY A 161 -6.79 0.01 15.36
C GLY A 161 -8.00 -0.89 15.08
N ALA A 162 -9.00 -0.41 14.36
CA ALA A 162 -10.10 -1.25 13.91
C ALA A 162 -9.67 -2.13 12.73
N GLY A 163 -10.11 -3.39 12.69
CA GLY A 163 -9.80 -4.32 11.62
C GLY A 163 -10.29 -3.84 10.26
N THR A 164 -9.48 -4.03 9.23
CA THR A 164 -9.83 -3.68 7.85
C THR A 164 -10.62 -4.82 7.20
N GLY A 165 -11.83 -5.09 7.71
CA GLY A 165 -12.73 -6.06 7.08
C GLY A 165 -13.06 -5.67 5.63
N LEU A 166 -13.33 -6.68 4.80
CA LEU A 166 -13.62 -6.48 3.38
C LEU A 166 -14.98 -5.82 3.10
N LEU A 167 -15.81 -5.62 4.11
CA LEU A 167 -17.17 -5.11 3.96
C LEU A 167 -17.47 -4.06 5.03
N TRP A 168 -17.04 -2.83 4.79
CA TRP A 168 -17.59 -1.68 5.48
C TRP A 168 -18.77 -1.15 4.68
N LYS A 169 -19.98 -1.25 5.24
CA LYS A 169 -21.13 -0.48 4.74
C LYS A 169 -21.25 0.78 5.57
N ALA A 170 -21.40 1.92 4.89
CA ALA A 170 -21.67 3.18 5.58
C ALA A 170 -22.92 3.04 6.45
N GLY A 171 -22.80 3.34 7.76
CA GLY A 171 -23.88 3.23 8.73
C GLY A 171 -23.88 1.93 9.56
N GLU A 172 -23.01 0.97 9.30
CA GLU A 172 -22.81 -0.15 10.22
C GLU A 172 -21.82 0.24 11.34
N ALA A 173 -22.04 -0.30 12.54
CA ALA A 173 -21.11 -0.13 13.63
C ALA A 173 -19.71 -0.62 13.20
N PRO A 174 -18.62 0.04 13.66
CA PRO A 174 -17.28 -0.46 13.39
C PRO A 174 -17.17 -1.92 13.79
N ALA A 175 -16.41 -2.70 13.03
CA ALA A 175 -16.14 -4.09 13.37
C ALA A 175 -15.69 -4.16 14.83
N PRO A 176 -16.21 -5.13 15.61
CA PRO A 176 -15.82 -5.24 17.00
C PRO A 176 -14.30 -5.33 17.11
N GLU A 177 -13.74 -4.61 18.05
CA GLU A 177 -12.33 -4.76 18.37
C GLU A 177 -12.06 -6.22 18.72
N HIS A 178 -11.01 -6.79 18.15
CA HIS A 178 -10.55 -8.12 18.48
C HIS A 178 -9.28 -8.03 19.34
N PRO A 179 -9.38 -7.76 20.64
CA PRO A 179 -8.22 -7.55 21.51
C PRO A 179 -7.27 -8.74 21.48
N ALA A 180 -7.77 -9.96 21.44
CA ALA A 180 -6.95 -11.17 21.33
C ALA A 180 -6.14 -11.22 20.02
N LEU A 181 -6.74 -10.86 18.88
CA LEU A 181 -6.03 -10.79 17.60
C LEU A 181 -4.94 -9.73 17.65
N ARG A 182 -5.26 -8.56 18.19
CA ARG A 182 -4.31 -7.46 18.36
C ARG A 182 -3.15 -7.88 19.25
N GLU A 183 -3.44 -8.53 20.39
CA GLU A 183 -2.43 -9.04 21.32
C GLU A 183 -1.50 -10.06 20.66
N HIS A 184 -2.04 -11.04 19.93
CA HIS A 184 -1.23 -12.01 19.19
C HIS A 184 -0.38 -11.39 18.11
N ILE A 185 -0.93 -10.49 17.30
CA ILE A 185 -0.17 -9.76 16.27
C ILE A 185 0.92 -8.93 16.91
N GLN A 186 0.62 -8.23 18.00
CA GLN A 186 1.58 -7.42 18.72
C GLN A 186 2.69 -8.28 19.35
N HIS A 187 2.35 -9.45 19.88
CA HIS A 187 3.32 -10.40 20.42
C HIS A 187 4.27 -10.88 19.32
N ILE A 188 3.75 -11.28 18.14
CA ILE A 188 4.57 -11.70 17.00
C ILE A 188 5.43 -10.52 16.51
N ALA A 189 4.87 -9.31 16.42
CA ALA A 189 5.59 -8.13 16.00
C ALA A 189 6.77 -7.78 16.93
N THR A 190 6.62 -8.02 18.25
CA THR A 190 7.71 -7.78 19.22
C THR A 190 8.79 -8.86 19.20
N GLN A 191 8.45 -10.08 18.81
CA GLN A 191 9.41 -11.18 18.68
C GLN A 191 10.19 -11.19 17.36
N GLY A 192 9.77 -10.40 16.37
CA GLY A 192 10.53 -10.04 15.17
C GLY A 192 10.49 -11.05 14.03
N THR A 193 10.04 -12.28 14.21
CA THR A 193 9.88 -13.27 13.13
C THR A 193 8.84 -14.30 13.51
N VAL A 194 8.03 -14.69 12.56
CA VAL A 194 7.28 -15.94 12.63
C VAL A 194 8.28 -17.07 12.36
N PRO A 195 8.41 -18.10 13.20
CA PRO A 195 9.29 -19.22 12.97
C PRO A 195 8.97 -19.98 11.69
#